data_bca7108704a8b694280c2f9d8b0e2cc9
#
_entry.id   bca7108704a8b694280c2f9d8b0e2cc9
#
_cell.length_a   1.000
_cell.length_b   1.000
_cell.length_c   1.000
_cell.angle_alpha   90.00
_cell.angle_beta   90.00
_cell.angle_gamma   90.00
#
_symmetry.space_group_name_H-M   'P 1'
#
loop_
_entity.id
_entity.type
_entity.pdbx_description
1 polymer ?
#
loop_
_entity_poly.entity_id
_entity_poly.type
_entity_poly.pdbx_seq_one_letter_code
_entity_poly.pdbx_strand_id
1 'polypeptide(L)'
;PQATAKRLASKVIARAHRTRNRVSVRRAKSEAALAALLPAYIENGETWHVISGGDIDSLSYAKHLLQHELFDYMLLSTWCMALDDVNQLAQWLDAGRLQWLDCYVGEIFPSQYAPAYEALCDAVRRHKGRVATFRNHSKVMLLGNRQSGRTLVIESSANININTNPRTEQTAITADAGLFAFYADFFNGIKSYNSNFSAWAPHGQAS
;
A
#
# COMPACT_ATOMS: atom_id res chain seq x y z
N PRO A 1 -47.45 -6.97 46.45
CA PRO A 1 -46.88 -5.95 45.52
C PRO A 1 -45.38 -5.77 45.71
N GLN A 2 -44.75 -6.13 46.85
CA GLN A 2 -43.31 -5.93 47.07
C GLN A 2 -42.43 -7.03 46.44
N ALA A 3 -42.95 -8.18 46.06
CA ALA A 3 -42.18 -9.24 45.43
C ALA A 3 -41.87 -9.00 43.95
N THR A 4 -42.68 -8.17 43.28
CA THR A 4 -42.52 -7.87 41.84
C THR A 4 -41.46 -6.82 41.57
N ALA A 5 -41.23 -5.91 42.52
CA ALA A 5 -40.22 -4.87 42.39
C ALA A 5 -38.76 -5.39 42.54
N LYS A 6 -38.58 -6.52 43.22
CA LYS A 6 -37.26 -7.13 43.42
C LYS A 6 -36.73 -7.90 42.21
N ARG A 7 -37.58 -8.18 41.21
CA ARG A 7 -37.22 -8.92 39.99
C ARG A 7 -36.67 -8.03 38.86
N LEU A 8 -36.81 -6.73 38.97
CA LEU A 8 -36.39 -5.76 37.94
C LEU A 8 -35.01 -5.16 38.17
N ALA A 9 -34.35 -5.47 39.29
CA ALA A 9 -32.96 -5.12 39.51
C ALA A 9 -32.04 -6.27 39.07
N SER A 10 -32.09 -6.66 37.80
CA SER A 10 -31.01 -7.45 37.22
C SER A 10 -29.74 -6.60 37.29
N LYS A 11 -28.85 -6.95 38.22
CA LYS A 11 -27.50 -6.35 38.26
C LYS A 11 -26.87 -6.48 36.87
N VAL A 12 -26.87 -5.41 36.14
CA VAL A 12 -26.07 -5.32 34.90
C VAL A 12 -24.61 -5.35 35.34
N ILE A 13 -24.02 -6.55 35.27
CA ILE A 13 -22.60 -6.73 35.57
C ILE A 13 -21.84 -6.17 34.34
N ALA A 14 -21.03 -5.18 34.57
CA ALA A 14 -20.14 -4.64 33.56
C ALA A 14 -19.25 -5.77 33.01
N ARG A 15 -19.24 -5.94 31.70
CA ARG A 15 -18.40 -6.91 31.01
C ARG A 15 -17.45 -6.16 30.08
N ALA A 16 -16.16 -6.46 30.17
CA ALA A 16 -15.15 -5.98 29.22
C ALA A 16 -14.81 -7.11 28.25
N HIS A 17 -14.85 -6.83 26.96
CA HIS A 17 -14.37 -7.74 25.95
C HIS A 17 -13.21 -7.05 25.21
N ARG A 18 -12.03 -7.69 25.19
CA ARG A 18 -10.87 -7.19 24.46
C ARG A 18 -10.81 -7.87 23.11
N THR A 19 -11.02 -7.12 22.05
CA THR A 19 -10.74 -7.55 20.68
C THR A 19 -9.42 -6.95 20.22
N ARG A 20 -8.66 -7.70 19.45
CA ARG A 20 -7.50 -7.16 18.70
C ARG A 20 -7.87 -7.19 17.23
N ASN A 21 -7.69 -6.08 16.55
CA ASN A 21 -7.78 -6.03 15.10
C ASN A 21 -6.65 -6.90 14.51
N ARG A 22 -7.03 -8.00 13.85
CA ARG A 22 -6.07 -8.97 13.29
C ARG A 22 -5.17 -8.34 12.22
N VAL A 23 -5.69 -7.42 11.43
CA VAL A 23 -4.94 -6.68 10.40
C VAL A 23 -3.84 -5.85 11.04
N SER A 24 -4.17 -5.04 12.04
CA SER A 24 -3.19 -4.21 12.76
C SER A 24 -2.11 -5.06 13.44
N VAL A 25 -2.48 -6.21 14.01
CA VAL A 25 -1.50 -7.13 14.64
C VAL A 25 -0.59 -7.75 13.60
N ARG A 26 -1.11 -8.15 12.44
CA ARG A 26 -0.32 -8.71 11.35
C ARG A 26 0.66 -7.69 10.82
N ARG A 27 0.21 -6.47 10.53
CA ARG A 27 1.08 -5.39 10.06
C ARG A 27 2.18 -5.04 11.06
N ALA A 28 1.86 -4.92 12.34
CA ALA A 28 2.87 -4.67 13.38
C ALA A 28 3.92 -5.79 13.48
N LYS A 29 3.55 -7.05 13.23
CA LYS A 29 4.51 -8.16 13.16
C LYS A 29 5.39 -8.07 11.92
N SER A 30 4.81 -7.74 10.76
CA SER A 30 5.56 -7.50 9.51
C SER A 30 6.58 -6.38 9.68
N GLU A 31 6.18 -5.27 10.30
CA GLU A 31 7.07 -4.14 10.57
C GLU A 31 8.22 -4.52 11.50
N ALA A 32 7.95 -5.27 12.58
CA ALA A 32 8.98 -5.74 13.49
C ALA A 32 9.96 -6.71 12.80
N ALA A 33 9.47 -7.59 11.94
CA ALA A 33 10.29 -8.50 11.15
C ALA A 33 11.20 -7.71 10.17
N LEU A 34 10.65 -6.72 9.47
CA LEU A 34 11.41 -5.90 8.53
C LEU A 34 12.47 -5.06 9.23
N ALA A 35 12.18 -4.47 10.38
CA ALA A 35 13.14 -3.71 11.17
C ALA A 35 14.34 -4.55 11.64
N ALA A 36 14.17 -5.86 11.76
CA ALA A 36 15.26 -6.79 12.11
C ALA A 36 16.05 -7.28 10.88
N LEU A 37 15.49 -7.21 9.68
CA LEU A 37 16.04 -7.78 8.44
C LEU A 37 16.66 -6.71 7.53
N LEU A 38 16.06 -5.53 7.45
CA LEU A 38 16.45 -4.48 6.51
C LEU A 38 17.13 -3.32 7.23
N PRO A 39 18.12 -2.68 6.61
CA PRO A 39 18.67 -1.44 7.11
C PRO A 39 17.64 -0.31 7.01
N ALA A 40 17.87 0.75 7.76
CA ALA A 40 17.08 1.98 7.67
C ALA A 40 17.29 2.73 6.33
N TYR A 41 18.43 2.48 5.68
CA TYR A 41 18.84 3.10 4.42
C TYR A 41 19.50 2.05 3.52
N ILE A 42 19.13 2.05 2.25
CA ILE A 42 19.69 1.18 1.22
C ILE A 42 20.58 2.06 0.34
N GLU A 43 21.86 1.72 0.22
CA GLU A 43 22.82 2.50 -0.54
C GLU A 43 22.50 2.49 -2.06
N ASN A 44 22.87 3.55 -2.76
CA ASN A 44 22.68 3.59 -4.21
C ASN A 44 23.48 2.48 -4.89
N GLY A 45 22.83 1.73 -5.77
CA GLY A 45 23.38 0.55 -6.43
C GLY A 45 23.25 -0.75 -5.65
N GLU A 46 22.69 -0.73 -4.43
CA GLU A 46 22.39 -1.95 -3.69
C GLU A 46 21.05 -2.57 -4.06
N THR A 47 20.99 -3.89 -3.95
CA THR A 47 19.76 -4.67 -4.00
C THR A 47 19.67 -5.60 -2.80
N TRP A 48 18.57 -5.54 -2.09
CA TRP A 48 18.24 -6.45 -0.99
C TRP A 48 17.18 -7.45 -1.43
N HIS A 49 17.48 -8.75 -1.27
CA HIS A 49 16.54 -9.83 -1.56
C HIS A 49 15.99 -10.41 -0.26
N VAL A 50 14.67 -10.48 -0.15
CA VAL A 50 13.98 -11.04 1.01
C VAL A 50 13.08 -12.19 0.55
N ILE A 51 13.14 -13.30 1.28
CA ILE A 51 12.19 -14.41 1.17
C ILE A 51 11.43 -14.49 2.48
N SER A 52 10.10 -14.45 2.42
CA SER A 52 9.22 -14.54 3.58
C SER A 52 8.28 -15.75 3.47
N GLY A 53 7.83 -16.27 4.60
CA GLY A 53 6.78 -17.30 4.66
C GLY A 53 5.36 -16.73 4.59
N GLY A 54 5.20 -15.46 4.16
CA GLY A 54 3.94 -14.74 4.15
C GLY A 54 3.64 -14.04 5.49
N ASP A 55 4.61 -13.92 6.34
CA ASP A 55 4.60 -13.18 7.61
C ASP A 55 4.85 -11.67 7.40
N ILE A 56 5.36 -11.29 6.23
CA ILE A 56 5.56 -9.88 5.83
C ILE A 56 4.52 -9.53 4.76
N ASP A 57 3.70 -8.53 4.99
CA ASP A 57 2.80 -7.99 3.97
C ASP A 57 3.53 -6.99 3.06
N SER A 58 3.14 -6.97 1.77
CA SER A 58 3.87 -6.21 0.75
C SER A 58 3.95 -4.72 1.03
N LEU A 59 2.90 -4.12 1.60
CA LEU A 59 2.89 -2.68 1.88
C LEU A 59 3.80 -2.31 3.05
N SER A 60 4.13 -3.27 3.93
CA SER A 60 5.05 -3.05 5.06
C SER A 60 6.47 -2.72 4.59
N TYR A 61 6.91 -3.20 3.40
CA TYR A 61 8.20 -2.79 2.83
C TYR A 61 8.25 -1.29 2.55
N ALA A 62 7.23 -0.77 1.85
CA ALA A 62 7.13 0.67 1.60
C ALA A 62 7.01 1.46 2.91
N LYS A 63 6.24 0.96 3.88
CA LYS A 63 6.09 1.60 5.18
C LYS A 63 7.40 1.68 5.94
N HIS A 64 8.21 0.60 5.95
CA HIS A 64 9.53 0.61 6.57
C HIS A 64 10.41 1.72 5.98
N LEU A 65 10.49 1.79 4.65
CA LEU A 65 11.31 2.80 3.97
C LEU A 65 10.79 4.24 4.22
N LEU A 66 9.48 4.45 4.17
CA LEU A 66 8.85 5.75 4.47
C LEU A 66 9.05 6.21 5.93
N GLN A 67 9.36 5.31 6.86
CA GLN A 67 9.68 5.68 8.24
C GLN A 67 11.08 6.28 8.39
N HIS A 68 12.01 5.88 7.51
CA HIS A 68 13.42 6.22 7.61
C HIS A 68 13.87 7.26 6.58
N GLU A 69 13.21 7.33 5.43
CA GLU A 69 13.53 8.25 4.35
C GLU A 69 12.31 9.08 3.92
N LEU A 70 12.56 10.24 3.31
CA LEU A 70 11.53 11.10 2.77
C LEU A 70 11.29 10.76 1.30
N PHE A 71 10.08 10.35 0.98
CA PHE A 71 9.61 10.18 -0.39
C PHE A 71 8.31 10.97 -0.56
N ASP A 72 8.20 11.70 -1.67
CA ASP A 72 7.00 12.49 -1.99
C ASP A 72 6.15 11.85 -3.10
N TYR A 73 6.68 10.82 -3.75
CA TYR A 73 6.05 10.10 -4.85
C TYR A 73 6.05 8.59 -4.60
N MET A 74 4.93 7.96 -4.89
CA MET A 74 4.81 6.50 -4.99
C MET A 74 4.09 6.13 -6.28
N LEU A 75 4.65 5.19 -7.04
CA LEU A 75 3.95 4.41 -8.05
C LEU A 75 3.76 2.99 -7.53
N LEU A 76 2.58 2.45 -7.72
CA LEU A 76 2.21 1.14 -7.20
C LEU A 76 1.50 0.34 -8.27
N SER A 77 2.02 -0.83 -8.58
CA SER A 77 1.41 -1.80 -9.48
C SER A 77 1.05 -3.07 -8.73
N THR A 78 -0.20 -3.50 -8.83
CA THR A 78 -0.69 -4.75 -8.22
C THR A 78 -1.94 -5.26 -8.95
N TRP A 79 -2.22 -6.54 -8.83
CA TRP A 79 -3.45 -7.11 -9.36
C TRP A 79 -4.70 -6.65 -8.60
N CYS A 80 -4.63 -6.68 -7.27
CA CYS A 80 -5.70 -6.23 -6.37
C CYS A 80 -5.12 -5.76 -5.04
N MET A 81 -5.93 -5.05 -4.25
CA MET A 81 -5.61 -4.57 -2.90
C MET A 81 -6.76 -4.89 -1.94
N ALA A 82 -6.45 -5.02 -0.66
CA ALA A 82 -7.46 -5.00 0.40
C ALA A 82 -7.85 -3.56 0.74
N LEU A 83 -9.05 -3.37 1.27
CA LEU A 83 -9.51 -2.04 1.72
C LEU A 83 -8.60 -1.45 2.81
N ASP A 84 -8.08 -2.28 3.71
CA ASP A 84 -7.14 -1.83 4.76
C ASP A 84 -5.82 -1.29 4.18
N ASP A 85 -5.35 -1.83 3.05
CA ASP A 85 -4.17 -1.34 2.37
C ASP A 85 -4.45 -0.01 1.67
N VAL A 86 -5.61 0.14 1.05
CA VAL A 86 -6.08 1.41 0.47
C VAL A 86 -6.20 2.48 1.56
N ASN A 87 -6.77 2.15 2.71
CA ASN A 87 -6.87 3.07 3.84
C ASN A 87 -5.50 3.52 4.35
N GLN A 88 -4.51 2.63 4.34
CA GLN A 88 -3.13 3.01 4.71
C GLN A 88 -2.51 3.98 3.70
N LEU A 89 -2.72 3.75 2.40
CA LEU A 89 -2.26 4.67 1.34
C LEU A 89 -2.93 6.04 1.48
N ALA A 90 -4.24 6.07 1.71
CA ALA A 90 -4.99 7.30 1.95
C ALA A 90 -4.45 8.07 3.16
N GLN A 91 -4.15 7.38 4.27
CA GLN A 91 -3.55 7.99 5.45
C GLN A 91 -2.19 8.61 5.16
N TRP A 92 -1.34 8.00 4.32
CA TRP A 92 -0.06 8.59 3.95
C TRP A 92 -0.22 9.85 3.10
N LEU A 93 -1.20 9.87 2.21
CA LEU A 93 -1.54 11.06 1.42
C LEU A 93 -2.10 12.18 2.31
N ASP A 94 -3.09 11.86 3.15
CA ASP A 94 -3.75 12.83 4.03
C ASP A 94 -2.79 13.41 5.08
N ALA A 95 -1.82 12.63 5.52
CA ALA A 95 -0.75 13.07 6.44
C ALA A 95 0.42 13.79 5.73
N GLY A 96 0.41 13.92 4.41
CA GLY A 96 1.50 14.52 3.62
C GLY A 96 2.79 13.72 3.58
N ARG A 97 2.75 12.44 3.96
CA ARG A 97 3.91 11.52 3.85
C ARG A 97 4.20 11.17 2.39
N LEU A 98 3.15 11.14 1.58
CA LEU A 98 3.21 11.11 0.13
C LEU A 98 2.41 12.30 -0.38
N GLN A 99 2.90 12.95 -1.45
CA GLN A 99 2.19 14.01 -2.13
C GLN A 99 1.52 13.52 -3.40
N TRP A 100 2.00 12.38 -3.91
CA TRP A 100 1.60 11.86 -5.20
C TRP A 100 1.58 10.34 -5.21
N LEU A 101 0.46 9.75 -5.70
CA LEU A 101 0.27 8.31 -5.76
C LEU A 101 -0.31 7.91 -7.12
N ASP A 102 0.47 7.13 -7.89
CA ASP A 102 0.00 6.51 -9.12
C ASP A 102 -0.23 5.02 -8.88
N CYS A 103 -1.45 4.55 -9.14
CA CYS A 103 -1.84 3.17 -8.97
C CYS A 103 -2.20 2.51 -10.30
N TYR A 104 -1.63 1.35 -10.54
CA TYR A 104 -1.83 0.52 -11.72
C TYR A 104 -2.39 -0.83 -11.30
N VAL A 105 -3.68 -1.04 -11.52
CA VAL A 105 -4.42 -2.17 -10.94
C VAL A 105 -4.97 -3.12 -12.02
N GLY A 106 -5.22 -4.37 -11.63
CA GLY A 106 -5.78 -5.37 -12.52
C GLY A 106 -7.21 -5.06 -12.94
N GLU A 107 -7.59 -5.56 -14.11
CA GLU A 107 -8.91 -5.36 -14.73
C GLU A 107 -10.08 -5.85 -13.89
N ILE A 108 -9.84 -6.81 -13.01
CA ILE A 108 -10.89 -7.36 -12.12
C ILE A 108 -11.10 -6.49 -10.86
N PHE A 109 -10.16 -5.62 -10.52
CA PHE A 109 -10.18 -4.89 -9.26
C PHE A 109 -11.44 -4.02 -9.11
N PRO A 110 -11.90 -3.25 -10.13
CA PRO A 110 -13.11 -2.45 -10.04
C PRO A 110 -14.38 -3.27 -9.77
N SER A 111 -14.47 -4.49 -10.26
CA SER A 111 -15.67 -5.31 -10.15
C SER A 111 -15.66 -6.24 -8.93
N GLN A 112 -14.53 -6.90 -8.66
CA GLN A 112 -14.45 -7.89 -7.58
C GLN A 112 -14.13 -7.27 -6.21
N TYR A 113 -13.53 -6.07 -6.21
CA TYR A 113 -13.11 -5.36 -4.99
C TYR A 113 -13.63 -3.92 -4.99
N ALA A 114 -14.88 -3.72 -5.47
CA ALA A 114 -15.47 -2.41 -5.70
C ALA A 114 -15.30 -1.42 -4.53
N PRO A 115 -15.55 -1.78 -3.24
CA PRO A 115 -15.36 -0.85 -2.14
C PRO A 115 -13.90 -0.36 -1.98
N ALA A 116 -12.92 -1.25 -2.22
CA ALA A 116 -11.51 -0.88 -2.15
C ALA A 116 -11.10 -0.02 -3.36
N TYR A 117 -11.61 -0.33 -4.55
CA TYR A 117 -11.37 0.45 -5.76
C TYR A 117 -11.94 1.86 -5.66
N GLU A 118 -13.18 2.00 -5.21
CA GLU A 118 -13.84 3.30 -5.00
C GLU A 118 -13.08 4.15 -3.99
N ALA A 119 -12.71 3.56 -2.84
CA ALA A 119 -11.91 4.24 -1.82
C ALA A 119 -10.54 4.69 -2.36
N LEU A 120 -9.88 3.87 -3.18
CA LEU A 120 -8.62 4.23 -3.84
C LEU A 120 -8.80 5.42 -4.78
N CYS A 121 -9.81 5.36 -5.65
CA CYS A 121 -10.13 6.45 -6.58
C CYS A 121 -10.43 7.76 -5.84
N ASP A 122 -11.16 7.69 -4.73
CA ASP A 122 -11.49 8.86 -3.92
C ASP A 122 -10.26 9.43 -3.21
N ALA A 123 -9.38 8.59 -2.68
CA ALA A 123 -8.13 9.03 -2.07
C ALA A 123 -7.24 9.75 -3.11
N VAL A 124 -7.02 9.13 -4.27
CA VAL A 124 -6.20 9.71 -5.35
C VAL A 124 -6.83 10.99 -5.92
N ARG A 125 -8.16 11.07 -6.01
CA ARG A 125 -8.88 12.26 -6.52
C ARG A 125 -8.73 13.46 -5.58
N ARG A 126 -8.64 13.25 -4.27
CA ARG A 126 -8.41 14.33 -3.28
C ARG A 126 -6.98 14.85 -3.29
N HIS A 127 -6.05 14.05 -3.80
CA HIS A 127 -4.62 14.36 -3.86
C HIS A 127 -4.17 14.43 -5.33
N LYS A 128 -2.87 14.27 -5.55
CA LYS A 128 -2.32 14.18 -6.90
C LYS A 128 -2.02 12.73 -7.24
N GLY A 129 -2.34 12.30 -8.45
CA GLY A 129 -2.02 10.97 -8.89
C GLY A 129 -2.98 10.41 -9.93
N ARG A 130 -2.83 9.12 -10.18
CA ARG A 130 -3.55 8.39 -11.20
C ARG A 130 -3.99 7.02 -10.69
N VAL A 131 -5.19 6.58 -11.09
CA VAL A 131 -5.59 5.18 -11.01
C VAL A 131 -5.81 4.67 -12.42
N ALA A 132 -4.98 3.74 -12.88
CA ALA A 132 -5.11 3.10 -14.18
C ALA A 132 -5.47 1.63 -14.01
N THR A 133 -6.47 1.18 -14.77
CA THR A 133 -6.95 -0.20 -14.79
C THR A 133 -6.59 -0.82 -16.14
N PHE A 134 -5.91 -1.94 -16.13
CA PHE A 134 -5.52 -2.65 -17.34
C PHE A 134 -5.28 -4.13 -17.04
N ARG A 135 -4.92 -4.94 -18.05
CA ARG A 135 -4.60 -6.35 -17.86
C ARG A 135 -3.27 -6.50 -17.14
N ASN A 136 -3.31 -6.43 -15.81
CA ASN A 136 -2.15 -6.33 -14.94
C ASN A 136 -2.05 -7.48 -13.95
N HIS A 137 -0.86 -8.06 -13.83
CA HIS A 137 -0.52 -9.03 -12.78
C HIS A 137 0.85 -8.72 -12.14
N SER A 138 1.47 -7.59 -12.48
CA SER A 138 2.75 -7.17 -11.88
C SER A 138 2.58 -6.69 -10.43
N LYS A 139 3.64 -6.77 -9.64
CA LYS A 139 3.71 -6.30 -8.27
C LYS A 139 4.99 -5.51 -8.12
N VAL A 140 4.89 -4.21 -8.33
CA VAL A 140 6.01 -3.28 -8.29
C VAL A 140 5.59 -2.05 -7.51
N MET A 141 6.46 -1.56 -6.64
CA MET A 141 6.31 -0.26 -6.00
C MET A 141 7.56 0.57 -6.28
N LEU A 142 7.37 1.81 -6.67
CA LEU A 142 8.43 2.80 -6.85
C LEU A 142 8.26 3.85 -5.77
N LEU A 143 9.33 4.20 -5.08
CA LEU A 143 9.39 5.33 -4.17
C LEU A 143 10.37 6.36 -4.70
N GLY A 144 9.96 7.60 -4.83
CA GLY A 144 10.77 8.68 -5.35
C GLY A 144 10.70 9.93 -4.49
N ASN A 145 11.82 10.63 -4.40
CA ASN A 145 11.88 11.98 -3.87
C ASN A 145 12.37 12.91 -5.00
N ARG A 146 11.48 13.76 -5.49
CA ARG A 146 11.75 14.61 -6.66
C ARG A 146 12.78 15.71 -6.36
N GLN A 147 12.91 16.11 -5.10
CA GLN A 147 13.85 17.15 -4.70
C GLN A 147 15.27 16.61 -4.58
N SER A 148 15.46 15.45 -3.97
CA SER A 148 16.78 14.84 -3.76
C SER A 148 17.21 13.93 -4.92
N GLY A 149 16.30 13.53 -5.81
CA GLY A 149 16.54 12.51 -6.83
C GLY A 149 16.63 11.07 -6.28
N ARG A 150 16.32 10.87 -5.01
CA ARG A 150 16.33 9.53 -4.37
C ARG A 150 15.25 8.65 -4.96
N THR A 151 15.60 7.41 -5.32
CA THR A 151 14.70 6.45 -5.94
C THR A 151 14.92 5.06 -5.36
N LEU A 152 13.82 4.33 -5.15
CA LEU A 152 13.81 2.91 -4.76
C LEU A 152 12.78 2.15 -5.59
N VAL A 153 13.11 0.93 -5.93
CA VAL A 153 12.24 -0.03 -6.63
C VAL A 153 12.02 -1.22 -5.72
N ILE A 154 10.77 -1.61 -5.51
CA ILE A 154 10.38 -2.80 -4.77
C ILE A 154 9.65 -3.71 -5.74
N GLU A 155 10.24 -4.87 -6.04
CA GLU A 155 9.64 -5.92 -6.86
C GLU A 155 9.23 -7.07 -5.98
N SER A 156 7.99 -7.56 -6.09
CA SER A 156 7.50 -8.63 -5.22
C SER A 156 6.71 -9.69 -6.00
N SER A 157 6.63 -10.88 -5.47
CA SER A 157 5.67 -11.89 -5.94
C SER A 157 4.29 -11.71 -5.30
N ALA A 158 4.21 -11.04 -4.16
CA ALA A 158 2.99 -10.85 -3.39
C ALA A 158 2.16 -9.66 -3.87
N ASN A 159 0.84 -9.84 -3.99
CA ASN A 159 -0.10 -8.72 -4.14
C ASN A 159 -0.12 -7.84 -2.89
N ILE A 160 -0.56 -6.59 -3.06
CA ILE A 160 -0.85 -5.70 -1.93
C ILE A 160 -2.20 -6.08 -1.35
N ASN A 161 -2.20 -7.12 -0.56
CA ASN A 161 -3.40 -7.62 0.08
C ASN A 161 -3.05 -8.29 1.41
N ILE A 162 -3.20 -7.52 2.48
CA ILE A 162 -2.92 -7.98 3.86
C ILE A 162 -3.80 -9.17 4.30
N ASN A 163 -4.91 -9.42 3.61
CA ASN A 163 -5.86 -10.48 3.94
C ASN A 163 -5.56 -11.81 3.22
N THR A 164 -4.51 -11.89 2.39
CA THR A 164 -4.13 -13.16 1.76
C THR A 164 -3.60 -14.17 2.76
N ASN A 165 -3.81 -15.46 2.45
CA ASN A 165 -3.21 -16.54 3.22
C ASN A 165 -1.68 -16.49 3.12
N PRO A 166 -0.95 -16.81 4.20
CA PRO A 166 0.50 -16.87 4.17
C PRO A 166 1.00 -17.83 3.09
N ARG A 167 1.90 -17.34 2.25
CA ARG A 167 2.61 -18.11 1.22
C ARG A 167 4.06 -17.67 1.21
N THR A 168 4.93 -18.52 0.69
CA THR A 168 6.30 -18.10 0.44
C THR A 168 6.31 -17.06 -0.67
N GLU A 169 6.85 -15.88 -0.35
CA GLU A 169 6.93 -14.74 -1.26
C GLU A 169 8.37 -14.22 -1.31
N GLN A 170 8.77 -13.75 -2.47
CA GLN A 170 10.05 -13.06 -2.62
C GLN A 170 9.81 -11.57 -2.85
N THR A 171 10.75 -10.76 -2.36
CA THR A 171 10.78 -9.31 -2.62
C THR A 171 12.23 -8.88 -2.84
N ALA A 172 12.46 -8.07 -3.85
CA ALA A 172 13.71 -7.37 -4.08
C ALA A 172 13.49 -5.86 -3.88
N ILE A 173 14.44 -5.20 -3.22
CA ILE A 173 14.43 -3.75 -3.01
C ILE A 173 15.74 -3.23 -3.58
N THR A 174 15.65 -2.39 -4.60
CA THR A 174 16.81 -1.89 -5.36
C THR A 174 16.86 -0.38 -5.33
N ALA A 175 18.00 0.17 -4.98
CA ALA A 175 18.27 1.60 -5.06
C ALA A 175 19.00 1.91 -6.39
N ASP A 176 18.24 2.04 -7.48
CA ASP A 176 18.76 2.29 -8.82
C ASP A 176 17.82 3.20 -9.61
N ALA A 177 18.35 4.34 -10.06
CA ALA A 177 17.58 5.34 -10.81
C ALA A 177 17.21 4.87 -12.23
N GLY A 178 18.06 4.04 -12.85
CA GLY A 178 17.79 3.49 -14.18
C GLY A 178 16.65 2.48 -14.15
N LEU A 179 16.64 1.59 -13.17
CA LEU A 179 15.56 0.63 -12.97
C LEU A 179 14.25 1.35 -12.60
N PHE A 180 14.32 2.39 -11.75
CA PHE A 180 13.17 3.22 -11.44
C PHE A 180 12.58 3.86 -12.69
N ALA A 181 13.41 4.50 -13.52
CA ALA A 181 12.99 5.14 -14.76
C ALA A 181 12.38 4.11 -15.73
N PHE A 182 12.97 2.94 -15.87
CA PHE A 182 12.44 1.86 -16.72
C PHE A 182 11.00 1.50 -16.36
N TYR A 183 10.71 1.27 -15.08
CA TYR A 183 9.35 0.97 -14.64
C TYR A 183 8.42 2.18 -14.76
N ALA A 184 8.87 3.36 -14.37
CA ALA A 184 8.07 4.57 -14.44
C ALA A 184 7.63 4.85 -15.89
N ASP A 185 8.54 4.77 -16.85
CA ASP A 185 8.26 4.99 -18.27
C ASP A 185 7.26 3.96 -18.80
N PHE A 186 7.43 2.68 -18.45
CA PHE A 186 6.50 1.63 -18.85
C PHE A 186 5.10 1.91 -18.33
N PHE A 187 4.94 2.16 -17.03
CA PHE A 187 3.62 2.35 -16.44
C PHE A 187 2.97 3.67 -16.89
N ASN A 188 3.76 4.73 -17.08
CA ASN A 188 3.28 6.01 -17.60
C ASN A 188 2.72 5.92 -19.02
N GLY A 189 3.21 4.97 -19.82
CA GLY A 189 2.70 4.68 -21.15
C GLY A 189 1.38 3.88 -21.18
N ILE A 190 0.93 3.33 -20.05
CA ILE A 190 -0.27 2.48 -20.00
C ILE A 190 -1.54 3.29 -20.26
N LYS A 191 -2.37 2.81 -21.19
CA LYS A 191 -3.73 3.31 -21.41
C LYS A 191 -4.68 2.56 -20.47
N SER A 192 -5.38 3.31 -19.62
CA SER A 192 -6.37 2.74 -18.70
C SER A 192 -7.65 2.33 -19.44
N TYR A 193 -8.25 1.20 -19.03
CA TYR A 193 -9.61 0.83 -19.44
C TYR A 193 -10.67 1.77 -18.83
N ASN A 194 -10.34 2.42 -17.74
CA ASN A 194 -11.20 3.41 -17.12
C ASN A 194 -10.81 4.82 -17.62
N SER A 195 -11.68 5.41 -18.45
CA SER A 195 -11.47 6.73 -19.05
C SER A 195 -11.49 7.90 -18.06
N ASN A 196 -12.03 7.70 -16.86
CA ASN A 196 -12.17 8.76 -15.85
C ASN A 196 -10.84 9.30 -15.31
N PHE A 197 -9.72 8.63 -15.62
CA PHE A 197 -8.38 9.00 -15.21
C PHE A 197 -7.42 9.18 -16.40
N SER A 198 -7.95 9.45 -17.59
CA SER A 198 -7.19 9.44 -18.84
C SER A 198 -6.29 10.66 -19.07
N ALA A 199 -6.44 11.72 -18.32
CA ALA A 199 -5.68 12.96 -18.50
C ALA A 199 -4.57 13.09 -17.46
N TRP A 200 -3.53 12.29 -17.59
CA TRP A 200 -2.33 12.43 -16.76
C TRP A 200 -1.12 12.79 -17.62
N ALA A 201 -0.41 13.85 -17.22
CA ALA A 201 0.87 14.19 -17.81
C ALA A 201 1.99 13.59 -16.95
N PRO A 202 2.99 12.94 -17.56
CA PRO A 202 4.15 12.43 -16.84
C PRO A 202 4.82 13.53 -16.02
N HIS A 203 5.34 13.19 -14.85
CA HIS A 203 6.14 14.09 -14.03
C HIS A 203 7.30 14.67 -14.87
N GLY A 204 7.37 15.98 -15.02
CA GLY A 204 8.41 16.66 -15.76
C GLY A 204 7.98 17.28 -17.10
N GLN A 205 6.77 17.02 -17.58
CA GLN A 205 6.18 17.73 -18.72
C GLN A 205 5.07 18.69 -18.26
N ALA A 206 5.35 19.52 -17.27
CA ALA A 206 4.55 20.71 -17.04
C ALA A 206 5.02 21.76 -18.06
N SER A 207 4.22 21.95 -19.11
CA SER A 207 4.27 23.10 -19.99
C SER A 207 3.98 24.38 -19.24
#